data_d5c8eb401567b5742e605cfb21bd64d0
#
_entry.id   d5c8eb401567b5742e605cfb21bd64d0
#
_cell.length_a   1.000
_cell.length_b   1.000
_cell.length_c   1.000
_cell.angle_alpha   90.00
_cell.angle_beta   90.00
_cell.angle_gamma   90.00
#
_symmetry.space_group_name_H-M   'P 1'
#
loop_
_entity.id
_entity.type
_entity.pdbx_description
1 polymer ?
#
loop_
_entity_poly.entity_id
_entity_poly.type
_entity_poly.pdbx_seq_one_letter_code
_entity_poly.pdbx_strand_id
1 'polypeptide(L)'
;MPCHAQECKRFDGGMMVHTGYLHCNIKALNYEAQGPTFGLGGVLRFHLGNHFRVGGEGYVSTLRQMGNGSYIRTSWGGLLADAYWRFGRWQPYVGLTVGGGKTSTLLMFDGSAADWVPEPNAVLHNESFFFVNPNIGMEFALTQAIHLTLKADRLIPLSPIEMPTGARIYFGVLFGH
;
A
#
# COMPACT_ATOMS: atom_id res chain seq x y z
N MET A 1 2.58 45.79 5.77
CA MET A 1 2.13 44.50 6.27
C MET A 1 3.27 43.50 6.02
N PRO A 2 3.92 42.94 7.04
CA PRO A 2 4.99 41.99 6.79
C PRO A 2 4.41 40.70 6.24
N CYS A 3 4.85 40.34 5.04
CA CYS A 3 4.62 39.04 4.46
C CYS A 3 5.37 38.03 5.35
N HIS A 4 4.66 37.31 6.21
CA HIS A 4 5.24 36.17 6.89
C HIS A 4 5.67 35.19 5.79
N ALA A 5 6.97 35.07 5.59
CA ALA A 5 7.56 33.99 4.83
C ALA A 5 7.10 32.69 5.49
N GLN A 6 6.08 32.08 4.93
CA GLN A 6 5.64 30.74 5.30
C GLN A 6 6.82 29.83 4.95
N GLU A 7 7.51 29.33 5.97
CA GLU A 7 8.59 28.37 5.77
C GLU A 7 8.04 27.24 4.89
N CYS A 8 8.52 27.20 3.66
CA CYS A 8 8.19 26.11 2.74
C CYS A 8 8.74 24.82 3.36
N LYS A 9 7.86 24.02 3.91
CA LYS A 9 8.21 22.68 4.35
C LYS A 9 8.91 21.97 3.20
N ARG A 10 10.13 21.51 3.44
CA ARG A 10 10.94 20.86 2.40
C ARG A 10 10.59 19.41 2.21
N PHE A 11 10.14 18.73 3.27
CA PHE A 11 9.75 17.34 3.21
C PHE A 11 8.66 17.01 4.22
N ASP A 12 7.92 15.99 3.96
CA ASP A 12 6.99 15.34 4.89
C ASP A 12 7.13 13.82 4.77
N GLY A 13 6.74 13.14 5.82
CA GLY A 13 6.73 11.69 5.83
C GLY A 13 5.98 11.15 7.02
N GLY A 14 5.61 9.89 6.97
CA GLY A 14 4.89 9.28 8.07
C GLY A 14 4.46 7.86 7.80
N MET A 15 3.65 7.37 8.72
CA MET A 15 3.16 6.00 8.70
C MET A 15 1.66 5.96 8.43
N MET A 16 1.26 4.96 7.68
CA MET A 16 -0.14 4.69 7.37
C MET A 16 -0.46 3.22 7.60
N VAL A 17 -1.62 2.98 8.16
CA VAL A 17 -2.27 1.65 8.15
C VAL A 17 -3.25 1.63 7.00
N HIS A 18 -3.47 0.45 6.42
CA HIS A 18 -4.45 0.32 5.35
C HIS A 18 -5.28 -0.94 5.51
N THR A 19 -6.47 -0.83 4.98
CA THR A 19 -7.37 -1.95 4.76
C THR A 19 -7.86 -1.91 3.32
N GLY A 20 -8.28 -3.04 2.81
CA GLY A 20 -8.84 -3.14 1.46
C GLY A 20 -9.47 -4.49 1.24
N TYR A 21 -10.06 -4.65 0.08
CA TYR A 21 -10.58 -5.92 -0.38
C TYR A 21 -9.76 -6.34 -1.60
N LEU A 22 -9.06 -7.47 -1.48
CA LEU A 22 -8.26 -8.02 -2.54
C LEU A 22 -8.94 -9.23 -3.17
N HIS A 23 -8.78 -9.32 -4.47
CA HIS A 23 -9.12 -10.48 -5.28
C HIS A 23 -7.83 -10.96 -5.96
N CYS A 24 -7.48 -12.20 -5.73
CA CYS A 24 -6.30 -12.85 -6.31
C CYS A 24 -6.72 -14.16 -6.95
N ASN A 25 -6.39 -14.33 -8.22
CA ASN A 25 -6.61 -15.58 -8.94
C ASN A 25 -5.24 -16.17 -9.26
N ILE A 26 -4.89 -17.26 -8.59
CA ILE A 26 -3.61 -17.96 -8.78
C ILE A 26 -3.85 -19.12 -9.74
N LYS A 27 -3.71 -18.88 -11.06
CA LYS A 27 -3.95 -19.87 -12.10
C LYS A 27 -3.06 -21.11 -11.95
N ALA A 28 -1.80 -20.91 -11.52
CA ALA A 28 -0.85 -22.00 -11.31
C ALA A 28 -1.36 -23.04 -10.29
N LEU A 29 -2.22 -22.63 -9.35
CA LEU A 29 -2.79 -23.49 -8.31
C LEU A 29 -4.30 -23.69 -8.47
N ASN A 30 -4.89 -23.13 -9.53
CA ASN A 30 -6.34 -23.08 -9.76
C ASN A 30 -7.13 -22.63 -8.51
N TYR A 31 -6.55 -21.63 -7.81
CA TYR A 31 -7.03 -21.16 -6.52
C TYR A 31 -7.40 -19.69 -6.57
N GLU A 32 -8.60 -19.37 -6.15
CA GLU A 32 -9.12 -18.02 -6.06
C GLU A 32 -9.23 -17.60 -4.59
N ALA A 33 -8.46 -16.57 -4.22
CA ALA A 33 -8.51 -16.00 -2.89
C ALA A 33 -9.11 -14.60 -2.96
N GLN A 34 -10.08 -14.34 -2.10
CA GLN A 34 -10.66 -13.02 -1.94
C GLN A 34 -10.93 -12.73 -0.46
N GLY A 35 -10.74 -11.50 -0.05
CA GLY A 35 -11.03 -11.13 1.33
C GLY A 35 -10.45 -9.79 1.76
N PRO A 36 -10.79 -9.41 3.00
CA PRO A 36 -10.24 -8.20 3.59
C PRO A 36 -8.75 -8.36 3.86
N THR A 37 -8.00 -7.30 3.58
CA THR A 37 -6.56 -7.22 3.88
C THR A 37 -6.29 -6.12 4.86
N PHE A 38 -5.24 -6.32 5.64
CA PHE A 38 -4.72 -5.31 6.54
C PHE A 38 -3.22 -5.17 6.32
N GLY A 39 -2.76 -3.95 6.42
CA GLY A 39 -1.34 -3.69 6.27
C GLY A 39 -0.93 -2.35 6.85
N LEU A 40 0.37 -2.15 6.80
CA LEU A 40 0.99 -0.92 7.24
C LEU A 40 2.15 -0.56 6.31
N GLY A 41 2.51 0.69 6.32
CA GLY A 41 3.64 1.19 5.56
C GLY A 41 3.89 2.66 5.84
N GLY A 42 4.62 3.29 4.96
CA GLY A 42 4.97 4.69 5.10
C GLY A 42 5.26 5.37 3.79
N VAL A 43 5.34 6.67 3.87
CA VAL A 43 5.66 7.56 2.76
C VAL A 43 6.67 8.60 3.21
N LEU A 44 7.55 9.00 2.30
CA LEU A 44 8.44 10.14 2.44
C LEU A 44 8.34 10.97 1.17
N ARG A 45 8.08 12.28 1.30
CA ARG A 45 7.87 13.17 0.16
C ARG A 45 8.66 14.46 0.32
N PHE A 46 9.14 14.97 -0.79
CA PHE A 46 9.81 16.25 -0.92
C PHE A 46 8.92 17.22 -1.71
N HIS A 47 8.75 18.41 -1.18
CA HIS A 47 7.93 19.44 -1.81
C HIS A 47 8.70 20.12 -2.93
N LEU A 48 8.16 20.06 -4.14
CA LEU A 48 8.65 20.74 -5.33
C LEU A 48 7.73 21.94 -5.64
N GLY A 49 8.05 23.08 -5.05
CA GLY A 49 7.20 24.28 -5.16
C GLY A 49 5.92 24.15 -4.35
N ASN A 50 4.83 24.77 -4.84
CA ASN A 50 3.61 24.96 -4.06
C ASN A 50 2.52 23.91 -4.30
N HIS A 51 2.65 23.07 -5.33
CA HIS A 51 1.58 22.17 -5.76
C HIS A 51 2.04 20.75 -6.05
N PHE A 52 3.34 20.49 -6.08
CA PHE A 52 3.88 19.15 -6.44
C PHE A 52 4.76 18.59 -5.33
N ARG A 53 4.69 17.29 -5.16
CA ARG A 53 5.56 16.52 -4.28
C ARG A 53 6.05 15.29 -5.02
N VAL A 54 7.29 14.90 -4.74
CA VAL A 54 7.88 13.64 -5.20
C VAL A 54 8.48 12.91 -4.02
N GLY A 55 8.48 11.60 -4.08
CA GLY A 55 9.02 10.83 -2.97
C GLY A 55 8.98 9.34 -3.21
N GLY A 56 8.91 8.61 -2.12
CA GLY A 56 8.78 7.17 -2.13
C GLY A 56 7.79 6.69 -1.09
N GLU A 57 7.17 5.58 -1.38
CA GLU A 57 6.28 4.90 -0.45
C GLU A 57 6.50 3.40 -0.47
N GLY A 58 6.20 2.75 0.64
CA GLY A 58 6.29 1.31 0.74
C GLY A 58 5.35 0.75 1.79
N TYR A 59 4.75 -0.39 1.47
CA TYR A 59 3.72 -1.02 2.30
C TYR A 59 3.85 -2.54 2.29
N VAL A 60 3.32 -3.12 3.35
CA VAL A 60 3.13 -4.56 3.47
C VAL A 60 1.66 -4.83 3.79
N SER A 61 1.05 -5.72 3.04
CA SER A 61 -0.34 -6.14 3.20
C SER A 61 -0.41 -7.63 3.46
N THR A 62 -1.28 -8.06 4.34
CA THR A 62 -1.49 -9.48 4.65
C THR A 62 -2.97 -9.81 4.53
N LEU A 63 -3.27 -10.80 3.71
CA LEU A 63 -4.56 -11.48 3.64
C LEU A 63 -4.44 -12.79 4.42
N ARG A 64 -5.20 -12.93 5.49
CA ARG A 64 -5.31 -14.20 6.23
C ARG A 64 -6.57 -14.92 5.79
N GLN A 65 -6.42 -16.16 5.34
CA GLN A 65 -7.55 -17.03 5.08
C GLN A 65 -7.92 -17.73 6.38
N MET A 66 -9.15 -17.52 6.85
CA MET A 66 -9.63 -18.15 8.07
C MET A 66 -9.73 -19.67 7.87
N GLY A 67 -9.01 -20.42 8.67
CA GLY A 67 -9.18 -21.86 8.84
C GLY A 67 -7.90 -22.68 8.83
N ASN A 68 -6.99 -22.48 7.88
CA ASN A 68 -5.92 -23.44 7.62
C ASN A 68 -4.51 -22.88 7.84
N GLY A 69 -4.35 -21.71 8.47
CA GLY A 69 -3.03 -21.10 8.63
C GLY A 69 -2.43 -20.53 7.34
N SER A 70 -3.13 -20.62 6.21
CA SER A 70 -2.71 -20.06 4.93
C SER A 70 -2.74 -18.54 4.96
N TYR A 71 -1.75 -17.89 4.35
CA TYR A 71 -1.74 -16.43 4.21
C TYR A 71 -1.11 -16.01 2.88
N ILE A 72 -1.56 -14.85 2.39
CA ILE A 72 -0.95 -14.16 1.26
C ILE A 72 -0.41 -12.84 1.79
N ARG A 73 0.89 -12.66 1.65
CA ARG A 73 1.59 -11.43 2.02
C ARG A 73 2.10 -10.74 0.77
N THR A 74 1.67 -9.51 0.57
CA THR A 74 2.15 -8.66 -0.53
C THR A 74 2.92 -7.50 0.06
N SER A 75 4.15 -7.31 -0.39
CA SER A 75 4.97 -6.14 -0.08
C SER A 75 5.26 -5.39 -1.39
N TRP A 76 5.13 -4.06 -1.34
CA TRP A 76 5.33 -3.24 -2.51
C TRP A 76 5.83 -1.85 -2.13
N GLY A 77 6.51 -1.22 -3.07
CA GLY A 77 6.99 0.14 -2.90
C GLY A 77 7.42 0.75 -4.23
N GLY A 78 7.51 2.06 -4.26
CA GLY A 78 7.84 2.76 -5.48
C GLY A 78 8.05 4.24 -5.31
N LEU A 79 8.33 4.88 -6.44
CA LEU A 79 8.45 6.32 -6.55
C LEU A 79 7.06 6.93 -6.69
N LEU A 80 6.77 7.90 -5.84
CA LEU A 80 5.52 8.63 -5.78
C LEU A 80 5.73 10.05 -6.34
N ALA A 81 4.78 10.49 -7.15
CA ALA A 81 4.60 11.89 -7.50
C ALA A 81 3.14 12.29 -7.28
N ASP A 82 2.90 13.39 -6.59
CA ASP A 82 1.55 13.90 -6.36
C ASP A 82 1.42 15.40 -6.58
N ALA A 83 0.22 15.82 -6.95
CA ALA A 83 -0.20 17.21 -7.01
C ALA A 83 -1.20 17.47 -5.89
N TYR A 84 -1.01 18.56 -5.16
CA TYR A 84 -1.85 18.91 -4.02
C TYR A 84 -2.29 20.39 -4.06
N TRP A 85 -3.41 20.64 -3.41
CA TRP A 85 -3.98 21.99 -3.28
C TRP A 85 -4.25 22.28 -1.80
N ARG A 86 -4.03 23.51 -1.37
CA ARG A 86 -4.23 23.96 0.01
C ARG A 86 -5.50 24.77 0.16
N PHE A 87 -6.42 24.27 0.98
CA PHE A 87 -7.67 24.94 1.34
C PHE A 87 -7.75 25.09 2.87
N GLY A 88 -7.04 26.08 3.39
CA GLY A 88 -6.91 26.24 4.83
C GLY A 88 -6.20 25.06 5.49
N ARG A 89 -6.93 24.26 6.29
CA ARG A 89 -6.40 23.06 6.95
C ARG A 89 -6.52 21.79 6.10
N TRP A 90 -7.25 21.83 5.00
CA TRP A 90 -7.49 20.71 4.12
C TRP A 90 -6.55 20.77 2.92
N GLN A 91 -5.98 19.64 2.60
CA GLN A 91 -5.07 19.47 1.46
C GLN A 91 -5.45 18.22 0.64
N PRO A 92 -6.41 18.35 -0.29
CA PRO A 92 -6.65 17.29 -1.25
C PRO A 92 -5.46 17.13 -2.18
N TYR A 93 -5.20 15.87 -2.58
CA TYR A 93 -4.14 15.53 -3.51
C TYR A 93 -4.54 14.37 -4.43
N VAL A 94 -3.91 14.34 -5.58
CA VAL A 94 -3.95 13.22 -6.52
C VAL A 94 -2.53 12.84 -6.87
N GLY A 95 -2.26 11.56 -6.99
CA GLY A 95 -0.90 11.10 -7.21
C GLY A 95 -0.83 9.81 -8.00
N LEU A 96 0.39 9.49 -8.36
CA LEU A 96 0.74 8.27 -9.06
C LEU A 96 2.00 7.69 -8.43
N THR A 97 1.98 6.40 -8.15
CA THR A 97 3.16 5.66 -7.72
C THR A 97 3.51 4.62 -8.79
N VAL A 98 4.78 4.56 -9.13
CA VAL A 98 5.31 3.53 -10.04
C VAL A 98 6.38 2.75 -9.28
N GLY A 99 6.27 1.43 -9.29
CA GLY A 99 7.21 0.63 -8.51
C GLY A 99 7.10 -0.86 -8.76
N GLY A 100 7.64 -1.60 -7.81
CA GLY A 100 7.63 -3.05 -7.81
C GLY A 100 7.21 -3.61 -6.46
N GLY A 101 6.87 -4.87 -6.47
CA GLY A 101 6.48 -5.59 -5.29
C GLY A 101 6.72 -7.09 -5.41
N LYS A 102 6.47 -7.76 -4.30
CA LYS A 102 6.55 -9.21 -4.19
C LYS A 102 5.34 -9.73 -3.45
N THR A 103 4.73 -10.76 -3.99
CA THR A 103 3.69 -11.54 -3.32
C THR A 103 4.29 -12.86 -2.87
N SER A 104 4.09 -13.21 -1.60
CA SER A 104 4.45 -14.49 -1.01
C SER A 104 3.18 -15.16 -0.53
N THR A 105 2.87 -16.30 -1.11
CA THR A 105 1.69 -17.12 -0.76
C THR A 105 2.16 -18.36 -0.03
N LEU A 106 1.66 -18.57 1.18
CA LEU A 106 1.82 -19.81 1.92
C LEU A 106 0.45 -20.50 1.97
N LEU A 107 0.36 -21.64 1.32
CA LEU A 107 -0.80 -22.53 1.39
C LEU A 107 -0.46 -23.71 2.26
N MET A 108 -1.23 -23.93 3.31
CA MET A 108 -1.19 -25.14 4.14
C MET A 108 -2.36 -26.03 3.74
N PHE A 109 -2.08 -27.28 3.44
CA PHE A 109 -3.09 -28.30 3.18
C PHE A 109 -3.27 -29.12 4.45
N ASP A 110 -4.51 -29.26 4.95
CA ASP A 110 -4.84 -30.20 6.01
C ASP A 110 -4.71 -31.62 5.44
N GLY A 111 -3.55 -32.22 5.62
CA GLY A 111 -3.36 -33.66 5.40
C GLY A 111 -4.09 -34.40 6.51
N SER A 112 -5.03 -35.25 6.14
CA SER A 112 -5.63 -36.24 7.04
C SER A 112 -4.51 -37.03 7.71
N ALA A 113 -4.54 -37.13 9.04
CA ALA A 113 -3.48 -37.73 9.90
C ALA A 113 -3.31 -39.27 9.76
N ALA A 114 -3.51 -39.80 8.57
CA ALA A 114 -3.45 -41.25 8.33
C ALA A 114 -2.14 -41.76 7.70
N ASP A 115 -1.32 -40.88 7.13
CA ASP A 115 -0.08 -41.32 6.50
C ASP A 115 1.13 -40.58 7.09
N TRP A 116 2.01 -41.36 7.73
CA TRP A 116 3.32 -40.95 8.23
C TRP A 116 4.32 -40.72 7.07
N VAL A 117 3.99 -39.84 6.16
CA VAL A 117 4.94 -39.38 5.14
C VAL A 117 5.21 -37.92 5.45
N PRO A 118 6.46 -37.52 5.72
CA PRO A 118 6.81 -36.10 5.91
C PRO A 118 6.85 -35.40 4.55
N GLU A 119 5.74 -35.34 3.85
CA GLU A 119 5.61 -34.48 2.71
C GLU A 119 5.36 -33.04 3.22
N PRO A 120 6.02 -32.02 2.63
CA PRO A 120 5.80 -30.67 3.03
C PRO A 120 4.37 -30.26 2.63
N ASN A 121 3.45 -30.29 3.58
CA ASN A 121 2.05 -29.85 3.41
C ASN A 121 1.95 -28.34 3.24
N ALA A 122 3.00 -27.66 2.79
CA ALA A 122 3.07 -26.24 2.58
C ALA A 122 3.74 -25.91 1.24
N VAL A 123 3.04 -25.19 0.40
CA VAL A 123 3.60 -24.63 -0.85
C VAL A 123 3.86 -23.14 -0.63
N LEU A 124 5.12 -22.76 -0.80
CA LEU A 124 5.53 -21.35 -0.81
C LEU A 124 5.72 -20.91 -2.25
N HIS A 125 4.87 -19.99 -2.69
CA HIS A 125 4.97 -19.38 -4.01
C HIS A 125 5.35 -17.90 -3.87
N ASN A 126 6.35 -17.47 -4.63
CA ASN A 126 6.84 -16.09 -4.61
C ASN A 126 6.81 -15.52 -6.02
N GLU A 127 6.12 -14.41 -6.19
CA GLU A 127 6.08 -13.68 -7.44
C GLU A 127 6.47 -12.22 -7.25
N SER A 128 7.24 -11.69 -8.21
CA SER A 128 7.60 -10.27 -8.25
C SER A 128 6.84 -9.60 -9.39
N PHE A 129 6.40 -8.37 -9.17
CA PHE A 129 5.60 -7.63 -10.14
C PHE A 129 6.01 -6.16 -10.19
N PHE A 130 5.73 -5.53 -11.35
CA PHE A 130 5.76 -4.09 -11.51
C PHE A 130 4.33 -3.56 -11.60
N PHE A 131 4.12 -2.35 -11.08
CA PHE A 131 2.80 -1.77 -10.99
C PHE A 131 2.82 -0.26 -11.22
N VAL A 132 1.64 0.24 -11.57
CA VAL A 132 1.25 1.64 -11.49
C VAL A 132 0.10 1.74 -10.48
N ASN A 133 0.16 2.73 -9.61
CA ASN A 133 -0.78 2.90 -8.52
C ASN A 133 -1.33 4.34 -8.49
N PRO A 134 -2.40 4.64 -9.25
CA PRO A 134 -3.09 5.91 -9.11
C PRO A 134 -3.70 6.01 -7.70
N ASN A 135 -3.57 7.17 -7.11
CA ASN A 135 -4.07 7.42 -5.77
C ASN A 135 -4.70 8.80 -5.66
N ILE A 136 -5.64 8.92 -4.75
CA ILE A 136 -6.30 10.15 -4.36
C ILE A 136 -6.36 10.20 -2.85
N GLY A 137 -6.22 11.37 -2.28
CA GLY A 137 -6.31 11.49 -0.83
C GLY A 137 -6.58 12.91 -0.37
N MET A 138 -6.70 13.01 0.95
CA MET A 138 -6.90 14.25 1.65
C MET A 138 -6.07 14.25 2.93
N GLU A 139 -5.41 15.36 3.17
CA GLU A 139 -4.69 15.62 4.41
C GLU A 139 -5.40 16.73 5.20
N PHE A 140 -5.42 16.54 6.50
CA PHE A 140 -5.95 17.52 7.44
C PHE A 140 -4.84 17.96 8.40
N ALA A 141 -4.47 19.23 8.37
CA ALA A 141 -3.46 19.80 9.24
C ALA A 141 -4.01 19.95 10.66
N LEU A 142 -3.58 19.08 11.59
CA LEU A 142 -3.84 19.23 13.02
C LEU A 142 -3.01 20.37 13.60
N THR A 143 -1.72 20.36 13.27
CA THR A 143 -0.76 21.39 13.63
C THR A 143 0.06 21.78 12.39
N GLN A 144 1.01 22.68 12.55
CA GLN A 144 1.95 23.00 11.47
C GLN A 144 2.86 21.81 11.10
N ALA A 145 3.11 20.90 12.00
CA ALA A 145 4.02 19.75 11.83
C ALA A 145 3.30 18.42 11.66
N ILE A 146 2.03 18.30 12.06
CA ILE A 146 1.30 17.03 12.09
C ILE A 146 0.05 17.11 11.23
N HIS A 147 -0.05 16.21 10.26
CA HIS A 147 -1.20 16.07 9.38
C HIS A 147 -1.80 14.65 9.52
N LEU A 148 -3.12 14.56 9.57
CA LEU A 148 -3.82 13.31 9.34
C LEU A 148 -4.01 13.12 7.85
N THR A 149 -3.84 11.91 7.35
CA THR A 149 -4.07 11.61 5.94
C THR A 149 -5.07 10.47 5.77
N LEU A 150 -5.93 10.64 4.80
CA LEU A 150 -6.80 9.59 4.25
C LEU A 150 -6.47 9.46 2.77
N LYS A 151 -6.12 8.25 2.32
CA LYS A 151 -5.72 7.95 0.95
C LYS A 151 -6.52 6.75 0.45
N ALA A 152 -6.91 6.77 -0.81
CA ALA A 152 -7.44 5.62 -1.53
C ALA A 152 -6.59 5.36 -2.76
N ASP A 153 -6.35 4.08 -3.06
CA ASP A 153 -5.57 3.69 -4.23
C ASP A 153 -6.05 2.37 -4.85
N ARG A 154 -5.48 2.08 -6.02
CA ARG A 154 -5.70 0.81 -6.71
C ARG A 154 -4.44 0.40 -7.47
N LEU A 155 -3.84 -0.73 -7.09
CA LEU A 155 -2.71 -1.31 -7.83
C LEU A 155 -3.16 -1.81 -9.19
N ILE A 156 -2.45 -1.40 -10.24
CA ILE A 156 -2.65 -1.83 -11.62
C ILE A 156 -1.34 -2.51 -12.06
N PRO A 157 -1.33 -3.83 -12.29
CA PRO A 157 -0.13 -4.52 -12.75
C PRO A 157 0.23 -4.11 -14.17
N LEU A 158 1.53 -3.94 -14.44
CA LEU A 158 2.05 -3.66 -15.77
C LEU A 158 2.37 -4.93 -16.57
N SER A 159 2.35 -6.09 -15.93
CA SER A 159 2.57 -7.40 -16.56
C SER A 159 1.35 -8.29 -16.33
N PRO A 160 1.08 -9.27 -17.20
CA PRO A 160 -0.01 -10.24 -17.05
C PRO A 160 0.31 -11.27 -15.96
N ILE A 161 0.75 -10.82 -14.81
CA ILE A 161 1.12 -11.63 -13.65
C ILE A 161 -0.10 -11.71 -12.72
N GLU A 162 -0.25 -12.82 -12.04
CA GLU A 162 -1.30 -13.12 -11.08
C GLU A 162 -1.09 -12.33 -9.78
N MET A 163 -1.40 -11.05 -9.82
CA MET A 163 -1.24 -10.14 -8.71
C MET A 163 -2.57 -9.87 -8.01
N PRO A 164 -2.59 -9.80 -6.67
CA PRO A 164 -3.76 -9.35 -5.96
C PRO A 164 -4.17 -7.94 -6.39
N THR A 165 -5.32 -7.82 -7.03
CA THR A 165 -5.89 -6.53 -7.43
C THR A 165 -7.02 -6.16 -6.48
N GLY A 166 -7.17 -4.86 -6.20
CA GLY A 166 -8.24 -4.38 -5.33
C GLY A 166 -8.06 -2.92 -4.96
N ALA A 167 -9.11 -2.35 -4.42
CA ALA A 167 -9.08 -1.00 -3.86
C ALA A 167 -8.66 -1.05 -2.39
N ARG A 168 -7.87 -0.07 -1.96
CA ARG A 168 -7.41 0.06 -0.59
C ARG A 168 -7.65 1.46 -0.08
N ILE A 169 -7.88 1.57 1.21
CA ILE A 169 -8.03 2.82 1.94
C ILE A 169 -6.97 2.84 3.04
N TYR A 170 -6.29 3.97 3.15
CA TYR A 170 -5.21 4.21 4.09
C TYR A 170 -5.60 5.32 5.04
N PHE A 171 -5.23 5.15 6.28
CA PHE A 171 -5.30 6.19 7.30
C PHE A 171 -3.95 6.31 8.00
N GLY A 172 -3.49 7.53 8.22
CA GLY A 172 -2.17 7.70 8.82
C GLY A 172 -1.90 9.09 9.35
N VAL A 173 -0.70 9.22 9.88
CA VAL A 173 -0.16 10.47 10.41
C VAL A 173 1.12 10.81 9.67
N LEU A 174 1.19 12.03 9.18
CA LEU A 174 2.34 12.59 8.50
C LEU A 174 2.96 13.69 9.34
N PHE A 175 4.27 13.71 9.34
CA PHE A 175 5.09 14.72 10.01
C PHE A 175 5.83 15.51 8.93
N GLY A 176 5.74 16.84 8.97
CA GLY A 176 6.42 17.71 8.02
C GLY A 176 7.36 18.70 8.72
N HIS A 177 8.50 18.92 8.13
CA HIS A 177 9.49 19.92 8.53
C HIS A 177 9.82 20.87 7.39
#